data_1bd355ade6e9ad1fda4d4fe47eae8417
#
_entry.id   1bd355ade6e9ad1fda4d4fe47eae8417
#
_cell.length_a   1.000
_cell.length_b   1.000
_cell.length_c   1.000
_cell.angle_alpha   90.00
_cell.angle_beta   90.00
_cell.angle_gamma   90.00
#
_symmetry.space_group_name_H-M   'P 1'
#
loop_
_entity.id
_entity.type
_entity.pdbx_description
1 polymer ?
#
loop_
_entity_poly.entity_id
_entity_poly.type
_entity_poly.pdbx_seq_one_letter_code
_entity_poly.pdbx_strand_id
1 'polypeptide(L)'
;MPLKSLEKVFGEADEVIEETEIAYRDTWHARDPYFYKTGRLFYHYENIALNGYTGRADFTFSKSHRLEEVTVHIPVASKMEQQVALYNLSQTIKKEIEALLTFKSVTTETVGLYDDGYRYKVKLQGQRRELWADVYPIEDEYTEKNAGYKYRIRIDQFLMYP
;
A
#
# COMPACT_ATOMS: atom_id res chain seq x y z
N MET A 1 -1.81 -0.29 -13.51
CA MET A 1 -2.87 0.69 -13.82
C MET A 1 -2.19 1.98 -14.27
N PRO A 2 -2.56 2.58 -15.42
CA PRO A 2 -2.05 3.88 -15.84
C PRO A 2 -2.61 4.99 -14.93
N LEU A 3 -1.84 6.06 -14.73
CA LEU A 3 -2.22 7.21 -13.91
C LEU A 3 -3.61 7.78 -14.25
N LYS A 4 -3.90 7.98 -15.53
CA LYS A 4 -5.22 8.45 -16.02
C LYS A 4 -6.39 7.56 -15.59
N SER A 5 -6.14 6.28 -15.34
CA SER A 5 -7.18 5.37 -14.85
C SER A 5 -7.42 5.53 -13.36
N LEU A 6 -6.41 5.90 -12.58
CA LEU A 6 -6.54 6.22 -11.16
C LEU A 6 -7.44 7.44 -10.98
N GLU A 7 -7.12 8.55 -11.65
CA GLU A 7 -7.90 9.79 -11.58
C GLU A 7 -9.34 9.61 -12.06
N LYS A 8 -9.57 8.71 -13.04
CA LYS A 8 -10.93 8.40 -13.49
C LYS A 8 -11.76 7.67 -12.42
N VAL A 9 -11.12 6.87 -11.58
CA VAL A 9 -11.80 6.07 -10.52
C VAL A 9 -11.98 6.88 -9.24
N PHE A 10 -10.94 7.60 -8.81
CA PHE A 10 -10.90 8.27 -7.51
C PHE A 10 -11.03 9.79 -7.60
N GLY A 11 -10.99 10.37 -8.80
CA GLY A 11 -10.93 11.82 -8.98
C GLY A 11 -9.52 12.37 -8.88
N GLU A 12 -9.41 13.68 -8.65
CA GLU A 12 -8.15 14.35 -8.40
C GLU A 12 -7.60 13.95 -7.03
N ALA A 13 -6.29 13.72 -6.94
CA ALA A 13 -5.65 13.40 -5.67
C ALA A 13 -5.63 14.61 -4.73
N ASP A 14 -5.77 14.37 -3.43
CA ASP A 14 -5.68 15.43 -2.42
C ASP A 14 -4.26 16.00 -2.35
N GLU A 15 -3.26 15.16 -2.57
CA GLU A 15 -1.85 15.58 -2.64
C GLU A 15 -1.07 14.71 -3.64
N VAL A 16 -0.10 15.30 -4.32
CA VAL A 16 0.86 14.60 -5.18
C VAL A 16 2.27 15.00 -4.78
N ILE A 17 3.08 14.02 -4.37
CA ILE A 17 4.46 14.20 -3.92
C ILE A 17 5.40 13.50 -4.88
N GLU A 18 6.44 14.21 -5.36
CA GLU A 18 7.55 13.59 -6.07
C GLU A 18 8.65 13.20 -5.08
N GLU A 19 9.07 11.94 -5.10
CA GLU A 19 10.11 11.42 -4.22
C GLU A 19 11.43 12.13 -4.43
N THR A 20 12.04 12.53 -3.32
CA THR A 20 13.35 13.14 -3.30
C THR A 20 14.29 12.29 -2.45
N GLU A 21 15.41 11.91 -3.01
CA GLU A 21 16.47 11.18 -2.31
C GLU A 21 17.70 12.07 -2.07
N ILE A 22 18.47 11.69 -1.04
CA ILE A 22 19.75 12.30 -0.73
C ILE A 22 20.86 11.41 -1.27
N ALA A 23 21.73 11.99 -2.09
CA ALA A 23 22.99 11.38 -2.47
C ALA A 23 24.17 12.24 -1.96
N TYR A 24 25.34 11.63 -1.86
CA TYR A 24 26.55 12.30 -1.39
C TYR A 24 27.58 12.31 -2.50
N ARG A 25 28.17 13.48 -2.74
CA ARG A 25 29.37 13.61 -3.58
C ARG A 25 30.58 13.53 -2.67
N ASP A 26 31.49 12.63 -2.96
CA ASP A 26 32.80 12.62 -2.31
C ASP A 26 33.63 13.76 -2.89
N THR A 27 33.87 14.78 -2.09
CA THR A 27 34.81 15.84 -2.37
C THR A 27 36.09 15.60 -1.58
N TRP A 28 37.20 16.23 -1.98
CA TRP A 28 38.52 16.06 -1.32
C TRP A 28 38.55 16.39 0.17
N HIS A 29 37.50 17.06 0.69
CA HIS A 29 37.45 17.50 2.09
C HIS A 29 36.17 17.21 2.83
N ALA A 30 35.09 16.77 2.13
CA ALA A 30 33.80 16.48 2.78
C ALA A 30 32.88 15.62 1.90
N ARG A 31 31.89 15.00 2.50
CA ARG A 31 30.72 14.45 1.81
C ARG A 31 29.67 15.53 1.72
N ASP A 32 29.49 16.09 0.52
CA ASP A 32 28.44 17.09 0.28
C ASP A 32 27.13 16.40 -0.08
N PRO A 33 26.07 16.55 0.75
CA PRO A 33 24.76 16.04 0.41
C PRO A 33 24.14 16.88 -0.72
N TYR A 34 23.50 16.20 -1.67
CA TYR A 34 22.63 16.83 -2.65
C TYR A 34 21.32 16.06 -2.79
N PHE A 35 20.26 16.81 -3.06
CA PHE A 35 18.94 16.24 -3.25
C PHE A 35 18.64 16.09 -4.74
N TYR A 36 18.06 14.97 -5.12
CA TYR A 36 17.60 14.75 -6.48
C TYR A 36 16.23 14.09 -6.49
N LYS A 37 15.45 14.40 -7.51
CA LYS A 37 14.15 13.80 -7.73
C LYS A 37 14.30 12.45 -8.42
N THR A 38 13.68 11.41 -7.86
CA THR A 38 13.77 10.05 -8.41
C THR A 38 12.85 9.86 -9.61
N GLY A 39 11.82 10.69 -9.72
CA GLY A 39 10.73 10.57 -10.68
C GLY A 39 9.64 9.60 -10.25
N ARG A 40 9.74 9.03 -9.03
CA ARG A 40 8.61 8.31 -8.42
C ARG A 40 7.61 9.31 -7.88
N LEU A 41 6.32 9.01 -8.04
CA LEU A 41 5.22 9.87 -7.63
C LEU A 41 4.34 9.15 -6.64
N PHE A 42 3.95 9.85 -5.57
CA PHE A 42 2.98 9.40 -4.59
C PHE A 42 1.71 10.22 -4.75
N TYR A 43 0.59 9.54 -4.99
CA TYR A 43 -0.75 10.13 -5.06
C TYR A 43 -1.49 9.80 -3.80
N HIS A 44 -1.81 10.81 -3.03
CA HIS A 44 -2.50 10.70 -1.75
C HIS A 44 -3.99 10.99 -1.91
N TYR A 45 -4.82 10.12 -1.36
CA TYR A 45 -6.28 10.25 -1.33
C TYR A 45 -6.80 10.07 0.09
N GLU A 46 -7.51 11.05 0.57
CA GLU A 46 -8.27 10.97 1.82
C GLU A 46 -9.67 10.40 1.57
N ASN A 47 -10.31 9.91 2.63
CA ASN A 47 -11.71 9.46 2.61
C ASN A 47 -12.04 8.35 1.59
N ILE A 48 -11.07 7.46 1.35
CA ILE A 48 -11.31 6.26 0.53
C ILE A 48 -12.23 5.30 1.29
N ALA A 49 -13.32 4.87 0.63
CA ALA A 49 -14.22 3.87 1.18
C ALA A 49 -13.78 2.45 0.76
N LEU A 50 -13.63 1.56 1.72
CA LEU A 50 -13.31 0.15 1.50
C LEU A 50 -14.15 -0.73 2.42
N ASN A 51 -15.08 -1.49 1.85
CA ASN A 51 -15.94 -2.45 2.58
C ASN A 51 -16.63 -1.87 3.84
N GLY A 52 -17.16 -0.64 3.72
CA GLY A 52 -17.84 0.05 4.83
C GLY A 52 -16.91 0.79 5.80
N TYR A 53 -15.60 0.70 5.62
CA TYR A 53 -14.61 1.49 6.34
C TYR A 53 -14.18 2.69 5.52
N THR A 54 -13.78 3.77 6.19
CA THR A 54 -13.21 4.95 5.56
C THR A 54 -11.75 5.09 6.00
N GLY A 55 -10.90 5.39 5.06
CA GLY A 55 -9.47 5.56 5.31
C GLY A 55 -8.81 6.44 4.27
N ARG A 56 -7.49 6.40 4.23
CA ARG A 56 -6.67 7.06 3.23
C ARG A 56 -5.91 6.04 2.40
N ALA A 57 -5.57 6.39 1.17
CA ALA A 57 -4.78 5.55 0.30
C ALA A 57 -3.65 6.33 -0.37
N ASP A 58 -2.49 5.71 -0.41
CA ASP A 58 -1.30 6.17 -1.11
C ASP A 58 -1.01 5.24 -2.29
N PHE A 59 -0.92 5.82 -3.49
CA PHE A 59 -0.58 5.10 -4.71
C PHE A 59 0.80 5.52 -5.16
N THR A 60 1.74 4.58 -5.20
CA THR A 60 3.11 4.82 -5.62
C THR A 60 3.29 4.45 -7.09
N PHE A 61 3.76 5.39 -7.88
CA PHE A 61 4.07 5.19 -9.29
C PHE A 61 5.58 5.27 -9.53
N SER A 62 6.07 4.35 -10.35
CA SER A 62 7.45 4.40 -10.84
C SER A 62 7.70 5.63 -11.72
N LYS A 63 8.97 5.92 -11.99
CA LYS A 63 9.42 6.90 -12.98
C LYS A 63 8.78 6.71 -14.38
N SER A 64 8.39 5.50 -14.73
CA SER A 64 7.68 5.19 -15.99
C SER A 64 6.15 5.27 -15.86
N HIS A 65 5.63 5.92 -14.83
CA HIS A 65 4.20 6.07 -14.52
C HIS A 65 3.42 4.75 -14.42
N ARG A 66 4.08 3.71 -13.91
CA ARG A 66 3.43 2.41 -13.61
C ARG A 66 3.18 2.32 -12.12
N LEU A 67 1.97 1.90 -11.75
CA LEU A 67 1.63 1.63 -10.36
C LEU A 67 2.51 0.49 -9.83
N GLU A 68 3.20 0.72 -8.72
CA GLU A 68 4.10 -0.23 -8.05
C GLU A 68 3.51 -0.70 -6.72
N GLU A 69 2.91 0.22 -5.96
CA GLU A 69 2.42 -0.05 -4.62
C GLU A 69 1.14 0.73 -4.34
N VAL A 70 0.28 0.14 -3.55
CA VAL A 70 -0.88 0.79 -2.94
C VAL A 70 -0.83 0.53 -1.45
N THR A 71 -0.84 1.57 -0.65
CA THR A 71 -0.97 1.48 0.80
C THR A 71 -2.28 2.11 1.24
N VAL A 72 -3.07 1.37 2.02
CA VAL A 72 -4.32 1.88 2.60
C VAL A 72 -4.24 1.86 4.12
N HIS A 73 -4.63 2.96 4.75
CA HIS A 73 -4.71 3.10 6.20
C HIS A 73 -6.17 3.29 6.62
N ILE A 74 -6.69 2.39 7.43
CA ILE A 74 -8.04 2.42 7.97
C ILE A 74 -7.95 2.69 9.47
N PRO A 75 -8.26 3.91 9.95
CA PRO A 75 -8.31 4.21 11.37
C PRO A 75 -9.53 3.55 12.02
N VAL A 76 -9.37 3.11 13.27
CA VAL A 76 -10.44 2.53 14.09
C VAL A 76 -10.35 3.05 15.51
N ALA A 77 -11.48 3.09 16.22
CA ALA A 77 -11.56 3.76 17.53
C ALA A 77 -10.97 2.93 18.66
N SER A 78 -10.93 1.60 18.54
CA SER A 78 -10.50 0.71 19.62
C SER A 78 -9.78 -0.53 19.11
N LYS A 79 -9.06 -1.22 20.01
CA LYS A 79 -8.40 -2.49 19.71
C LYS A 79 -9.40 -3.59 19.32
N MET A 80 -10.58 -3.58 19.90
CA MET A 80 -11.64 -4.55 19.56
C MET A 80 -12.16 -4.31 18.13
N GLU A 81 -12.40 -3.05 17.76
CA GLU A 81 -12.76 -2.69 16.39
C GLU A 81 -11.64 -3.01 15.41
N GLN A 82 -10.37 -2.85 15.81
CA GLN A 82 -9.22 -3.23 15.00
C GLN A 82 -9.24 -4.72 14.66
N GLN A 83 -9.51 -5.60 15.62
CA GLN A 83 -9.59 -7.03 15.38
C GLN A 83 -10.73 -7.40 14.41
N VAL A 84 -11.90 -6.79 14.59
CA VAL A 84 -13.05 -6.99 13.70
C VAL A 84 -12.75 -6.46 12.29
N ALA A 85 -12.19 -5.26 12.17
CA ALA A 85 -11.82 -4.67 10.91
C ALA A 85 -10.74 -5.49 10.19
N LEU A 86 -9.72 -5.96 10.91
CA LEU A 86 -8.67 -6.82 10.38
C LEU A 86 -9.26 -8.08 9.73
N TYR A 87 -10.15 -8.77 10.43
CA TYR A 87 -10.81 -9.95 9.90
C TYR A 87 -11.65 -9.63 8.66
N ASN A 88 -12.52 -8.62 8.74
CA ASN A 88 -13.42 -8.25 7.64
C ASN A 88 -12.65 -7.83 6.39
N LEU A 89 -11.62 -7.00 6.55
CA LEU A 89 -10.79 -6.53 5.44
C LEU A 89 -9.95 -7.65 4.84
N SER A 90 -9.41 -8.56 5.67
CA SER A 90 -8.70 -9.73 5.18
C SER A 90 -9.60 -10.64 4.34
N GLN A 91 -10.84 -10.87 4.77
CA GLN A 91 -11.80 -11.65 3.99
C GLN A 91 -12.20 -10.95 2.68
N THR A 92 -12.31 -9.62 2.69
CA THR A 92 -12.57 -8.84 1.47
C THR A 92 -11.42 -9.00 0.48
N ILE A 93 -10.18 -8.79 0.89
CA ILE A 93 -8.99 -8.97 0.05
C ILE A 93 -8.90 -10.41 -0.47
N LYS A 94 -9.16 -11.41 0.38
CA LYS A 94 -9.19 -12.81 -0.02
C LYS A 94 -10.19 -13.07 -1.14
N LYS A 95 -11.43 -12.57 -1.01
CA LYS A 95 -12.48 -12.71 -2.03
C LYS A 95 -12.11 -12.04 -3.35
N GLU A 96 -11.54 -10.85 -3.30
CA GLU A 96 -11.07 -10.15 -4.49
C GLU A 96 -9.96 -10.95 -5.22
N ILE A 97 -9.02 -11.51 -4.46
CA ILE A 97 -7.97 -12.36 -4.99
C ILE A 97 -8.55 -13.65 -5.58
N GLU A 98 -9.48 -14.31 -4.89
CA GLU A 98 -10.16 -15.51 -5.38
C GLU A 98 -10.96 -15.24 -6.66
N ALA A 99 -11.56 -14.05 -6.80
CA ALA A 99 -12.21 -13.64 -8.04
C ALA A 99 -11.22 -13.53 -9.21
N LEU A 100 -9.97 -13.14 -8.97
CA LEU A 100 -8.91 -13.15 -9.98
C LEU A 100 -8.51 -14.58 -10.39
N LEU A 101 -8.69 -15.58 -9.51
CA LEU A 101 -8.36 -17.00 -9.78
C LEU A 101 -9.24 -17.66 -10.82
N THR A 102 -10.42 -17.13 -11.11
CA THR A 102 -11.30 -17.63 -12.19
C THR A 102 -10.65 -17.47 -13.57
N PHE A 103 -9.67 -16.59 -13.68
CA PHE A 103 -8.76 -16.52 -14.83
C PHE A 103 -7.64 -17.56 -14.65
N LYS A 104 -7.63 -18.63 -15.41
CA LYS A 104 -6.85 -19.89 -15.37
C LYS A 104 -5.32 -19.81 -15.12
N SER A 105 -4.79 -18.73 -14.60
CA SER A 105 -3.34 -18.46 -14.54
C SER A 105 -2.84 -17.92 -13.19
N VAL A 106 -3.63 -18.07 -12.11
CA VAL A 106 -3.29 -17.48 -10.82
C VAL A 106 -3.29 -18.56 -9.73
N THR A 107 -2.22 -18.64 -8.96
CA THR A 107 -2.17 -19.42 -7.72
C THR A 107 -2.13 -18.47 -6.54
N THR A 108 -2.83 -18.80 -5.45
CA THR A 108 -2.76 -18.03 -4.20
C THR A 108 -2.14 -18.88 -3.10
N GLU A 109 -1.38 -18.21 -2.27
CA GLU A 109 -0.89 -18.72 -1.02
C GLU A 109 -1.25 -17.73 0.09
N THR A 110 -1.90 -18.21 1.16
CA THR A 110 -2.12 -17.42 2.36
C THR A 110 -1.02 -17.74 3.34
N VAL A 111 -0.23 -16.74 3.68
CA VAL A 111 0.86 -16.85 4.65
C VAL A 111 0.52 -15.92 5.81
N GLY A 112 0.53 -16.44 7.04
CA GLY A 112 0.46 -15.60 8.23
C GLY A 112 1.63 -14.62 8.23
N LEU A 113 1.33 -13.34 8.41
CA LEU A 113 2.33 -12.29 8.49
C LEU A 113 2.39 -11.83 9.95
N TYR A 114 3.48 -12.15 10.63
CA TYR A 114 3.56 -11.92 12.07
C TYR A 114 2.39 -12.56 12.84
N ASP A 115 2.34 -12.42 14.14
CA ASP A 115 1.35 -13.11 14.97
C ASP A 115 -0.12 -12.65 14.73
N ASP A 116 -0.33 -11.48 14.09
CA ASP A 116 -1.64 -10.83 14.01
C ASP A 116 -2.06 -10.35 12.60
N GLY A 117 -1.36 -10.72 11.53
CA GLY A 117 -1.66 -10.24 10.17
C GLY A 117 -1.88 -11.35 9.14
N TYR A 118 -2.27 -10.95 7.92
CA TYR A 118 -2.51 -11.84 6.80
C TYR A 118 -1.69 -11.40 5.59
N ARG A 119 -1.06 -12.36 4.91
CA ARG A 119 -0.41 -12.16 3.61
C ARG A 119 -1.03 -13.05 2.57
N TYR A 120 -1.39 -12.46 1.45
CA TYR A 120 -1.86 -13.15 0.26
C TYR A 120 -0.83 -12.95 -0.86
N LYS A 121 -0.47 -14.04 -1.53
CA LYS A 121 0.43 -14.02 -2.68
C LYS A 121 -0.31 -14.52 -3.90
N VAL A 122 -0.21 -13.78 -4.99
CA VAL A 122 -0.83 -14.12 -6.26
C VAL A 122 0.26 -14.23 -7.31
N LYS A 123 0.46 -15.45 -7.82
CA LYS A 123 1.41 -15.72 -8.89
C LYS A 123 0.66 -15.81 -10.22
N LEU A 124 1.02 -14.95 -11.14
CA LEU A 124 0.51 -14.97 -12.52
C LEU A 124 1.36 -15.95 -13.35
N GLN A 125 0.71 -16.92 -14.02
CA GLN A 125 1.41 -17.91 -14.85
C GLN A 125 2.17 -17.21 -15.98
N GLY A 126 3.46 -17.57 -16.14
CA GLY A 126 4.33 -16.98 -17.15
C GLY A 126 4.91 -15.60 -16.82
N GLN A 127 4.63 -15.05 -15.65
CA GLN A 127 5.23 -13.81 -15.19
C GLN A 127 6.29 -14.07 -14.09
N ARG A 128 7.34 -13.23 -14.09
CA ARG A 128 8.38 -13.24 -13.03
C ARG A 128 7.97 -12.44 -11.78
N ARG A 129 6.75 -11.89 -11.76
CA ARG A 129 6.28 -11.02 -10.67
C ARG A 129 5.14 -11.70 -9.94
N GLU A 130 5.10 -11.48 -8.65
CA GLU A 130 4.00 -11.85 -7.77
C GLU A 130 3.35 -10.59 -7.23
N LEU A 131 2.00 -10.56 -7.19
CA LEU A 131 1.27 -9.56 -6.43
C LEU A 131 1.17 -10.04 -4.99
N TRP A 132 1.61 -9.22 -4.06
CA TRP A 132 1.46 -9.45 -2.64
C TRP A 132 0.45 -8.47 -2.07
N ALA A 133 -0.39 -8.95 -1.15
CA ALA A 133 -1.33 -8.15 -0.41
C ALA A 133 -1.20 -8.49 1.08
N ASP A 134 -0.74 -7.54 1.86
CA ASP A 134 -0.57 -7.64 3.31
C ASP A 134 -1.67 -6.86 4.01
N VAL A 135 -2.32 -7.47 5.00
CA VAL A 135 -3.34 -6.83 5.83
C VAL A 135 -2.93 -7.03 7.29
N TYR A 136 -2.63 -5.97 7.99
CA TYR A 136 -2.10 -6.07 9.36
C TYR A 136 -2.49 -4.90 10.26
N PRO A 137 -2.58 -5.16 11.58
CA PRO A 137 -2.88 -4.13 12.55
C PRO A 137 -1.66 -3.26 12.82
N ILE A 138 -1.86 -1.96 13.02
CA ILE A 138 -0.85 -1.05 13.53
C ILE A 138 -1.38 -0.40 14.79
N GLU A 139 -0.58 -0.44 15.85
CA GLU A 139 -0.80 0.29 17.07
C GLU A 139 0.35 1.30 17.23
N ASP A 140 0.02 2.59 17.16
CA ASP A 140 0.98 3.67 17.31
C ASP A 140 0.84 4.32 18.69
N GLU A 141 1.95 4.40 19.42
CA GLU A 141 2.02 5.16 20.65
C GLU A 141 2.03 6.68 20.41
N TYR A 142 2.42 7.12 19.21
CA TYR A 142 2.53 8.52 18.83
C TYR A 142 1.33 8.96 17.97
N THR A 143 0.31 9.52 18.62
CA THR A 143 -0.93 9.94 17.98
C THR A 143 -0.83 11.22 17.15
N GLU A 144 0.17 12.09 17.38
CA GLU A 144 0.26 13.40 16.72
C GLU A 144 0.55 13.34 15.22
N LYS A 145 1.30 12.33 14.75
CA LYS A 145 1.61 12.17 13.32
C LYS A 145 0.54 11.46 12.50
N ASN A 146 -0.44 10.83 13.14
CA ASN A 146 -1.39 9.91 12.50
C ASN A 146 -2.85 10.37 12.65
N ALA A 147 -3.11 11.66 12.58
CA ALA A 147 -4.45 12.23 12.69
C ALA A 147 -5.22 11.80 13.96
N GLY A 148 -4.51 11.50 15.06
CA GLY A 148 -5.12 11.17 16.35
C GLY A 148 -5.58 9.72 16.54
N TYR A 149 -5.35 8.83 15.58
CA TYR A 149 -5.78 7.43 15.70
C TYR A 149 -4.66 6.52 16.20
N LYS A 150 -4.85 5.95 17.37
CA LYS A 150 -3.93 4.97 17.97
C LYS A 150 -3.97 3.63 17.23
N TYR A 151 -5.16 3.19 16.80
CA TYR A 151 -5.38 1.90 16.17
C TYR A 151 -5.70 2.06 14.71
N ARG A 152 -5.04 1.28 13.85
CA ARG A 152 -5.25 1.28 12.39
C ARG A 152 -5.16 -0.13 11.84
N ILE A 153 -5.79 -0.36 10.69
CA ILE A 153 -5.43 -1.44 9.78
C ILE A 153 -4.64 -0.83 8.63
N ARG A 154 -3.52 -1.45 8.31
CA ARG A 154 -2.77 -1.15 7.11
C ARG A 154 -2.91 -2.28 6.10
N ILE A 155 -3.13 -1.90 4.84
CA ILE A 155 -3.19 -2.80 3.71
C ILE A 155 -2.13 -2.34 2.72
N ASP A 156 -1.15 -3.20 2.44
CA ASP A 156 -0.13 -2.95 1.43
C ASP A 156 -0.33 -3.93 0.27
N GLN A 157 -0.41 -3.39 -0.96
CA GLN A 157 -0.43 -4.16 -2.18
C GLN A 157 0.74 -3.74 -3.05
N PHE A 158 1.61 -4.66 -3.39
CA PHE A 158 2.83 -4.38 -4.13
C PHE A 158 3.26 -5.55 -5.02
N LEU A 159 4.04 -5.22 -6.05
CA LEU A 159 4.61 -6.20 -6.96
C LEU A 159 6.01 -6.59 -6.50
N MET A 160 6.20 -7.89 -6.25
CA MET A 160 7.49 -8.47 -5.91
C MET A 160 8.09 -9.25 -7.07
N TYR A 161 9.41 -9.20 -7.19
CA TYR A 161 10.19 -10.15 -7.96
C TYR A 161 10.65 -11.25 -6.99
N PRO A 162 10.20 -12.49 -7.14
CA PRO A 162 10.67 -13.58 -6.32
C PRO A 162 12.14 -13.89 -6.57
#